data_008eeaebc7ad0937eb43c8d983efa3ac
#
_entry.id   008eeaebc7ad0937eb43c8d983efa3ac
#
_cell.length_a   1.000
_cell.length_b   1.000
_cell.length_c   1.000
_cell.angle_alpha   90.00
_cell.angle_beta   90.00
_cell.angle_gamma   90.00
#
_symmetry.space_group_name_H-M   'P 1'
#
loop_
_entity.id
_entity.type
_entity.pdbx_description
1 polymer ?
#
loop_
_entity_poly.entity_id
_entity_poly.type
_entity_poly.pdbx_seq_one_letter_code
_entity_poly.pdbx_strand_id
1 'polypeptide(L)'
;MNIKKIFIYFLFIFFICSSPTSAINTFKYPDKELKKGFCSNLLNELNFPNFPYHQEDPFEVFIELEVEDVNKIDGKNLDFESFFTLWTFWIDPRLVEVLKKLEMYEDTNKPTWLCDYEPGTIWGAERRLFDPTIEMFNRKSKPDFQTGLADWIDIFSNGTVETRLRDTAKFKSSSFDFRKFPFDSQTLSFELWSEYPSTIVSLESYDLAMNVYKENLYGFEGDEGIVIPGWNLKGVHYETYEYVEQDGFPYKGFIVELEVKRISNYYLYKIFLPILLILIITWSVFWIHPSQIEAKVNITIVALLSLIAYNLIMDEEIPKLDYLTFMDAFILLSYLFTGGATILCVYSYYRYKKYGRPGNLVDYYSRFLGPILYALSLSSFIYIFL
;
A
#
# COMPACT_ATOMS: atom_id res chain seq x y z
N MET A 1 3.38 17.05 54.05
CA MET A 1 2.77 16.03 53.21
C MET A 1 3.70 14.83 53.19
N ASN A 2 3.24 13.73 53.79
CA ASN A 2 4.07 12.65 54.33
C ASN A 2 4.64 11.74 53.24
N ILE A 3 5.95 11.70 53.08
CA ILE A 3 6.75 10.86 52.17
C ILE A 3 6.49 9.37 52.35
N LYS A 4 5.94 8.93 53.52
CA LYS A 4 5.59 7.54 53.80
C LYS A 4 4.35 7.01 53.05
N LYS A 5 3.52 7.85 52.46
CA LYS A 5 2.36 7.42 51.64
C LYS A 5 2.69 7.15 50.19
N ILE A 6 3.81 7.66 49.65
CA ILE A 6 4.24 7.44 48.28
C ILE A 6 4.93 6.07 48.10
N PHE A 7 5.55 5.56 49.18
CA PHE A 7 6.25 4.26 49.14
C PHE A 7 5.31 3.04 49.21
N ILE A 8 4.10 3.21 49.70
CA ILE A 8 3.10 2.12 49.77
C ILE A 8 2.37 1.95 48.41
N TYR A 9 2.26 2.98 47.62
CA TYR A 9 1.67 2.88 46.28
C TYR A 9 2.61 2.28 45.23
N PHE A 10 3.94 2.33 45.46
CA PHE A 10 4.92 1.70 44.56
C PHE A 10 5.11 0.20 44.79
N LEU A 11 4.71 -0.32 45.94
CA LEU A 11 4.81 -1.74 46.30
C LEU A 11 3.55 -2.56 45.93
N PHE A 12 2.42 -1.87 45.58
CA PHE A 12 1.18 -2.54 45.19
C PHE A 12 1.01 -2.69 43.66
N ILE A 13 1.86 -2.04 42.84
CA ILE A 13 1.85 -2.14 41.37
C ILE A 13 2.71 -3.34 40.90
N PHE A 14 3.51 -3.93 41.75
CA PHE A 14 4.39 -5.08 41.38
C PHE A 14 3.77 -6.46 41.62
N PHE A 15 2.52 -6.57 42.08
CA PHE A 15 1.91 -7.86 42.40
C PHE A 15 0.61 -8.19 41.65
N ILE A 16 0.22 -7.43 40.63
CA ILE A 16 -0.90 -7.80 39.77
C ILE A 16 -0.45 -7.62 38.30
N CYS A 17 0.48 -8.45 37.88
CA CYS A 17 0.68 -8.74 36.46
C CYS A 17 1.33 -10.14 36.34
N SER A 18 0.69 -11.15 36.93
CA SER A 18 0.78 -12.50 36.45
C SER A 18 -0.42 -12.69 35.50
N SER A 19 -0.33 -12.16 34.29
CA SER A 19 -1.12 -12.66 33.19
C SER A 19 -0.86 -14.15 33.07
N PRO A 20 -1.89 -15.00 32.91
CA PRO A 20 -1.66 -16.38 32.53
C PRO A 20 -0.89 -16.33 31.22
N THR A 21 0.34 -16.79 31.24
CA THR A 21 1.03 -17.22 30.03
C THR A 21 0.07 -18.15 29.33
N SER A 22 -0.62 -17.66 28.28
CA SER A 22 -1.23 -18.52 27.30
C SER A 22 -0.11 -19.46 26.90
N ALA A 23 -0.33 -20.74 27.14
CA ALA A 23 0.59 -21.77 26.73
C ALA A 23 0.68 -21.63 25.19
N ILE A 24 1.72 -20.94 24.75
CA ILE A 24 2.26 -21.15 23.42
C ILE A 24 2.55 -22.64 23.43
N ASN A 25 1.73 -23.41 22.74
CA ASN A 25 2.01 -24.80 22.48
C ASN A 25 3.36 -24.82 21.78
N THR A 26 4.42 -25.00 22.55
CA THR A 26 5.74 -25.24 22.02
C THR A 26 5.62 -26.50 21.19
N PHE A 27 5.60 -26.35 19.87
CA PHE A 27 5.77 -27.43 18.93
C PHE A 27 7.02 -28.19 19.37
N LYS A 28 6.82 -29.41 19.86
CA LYS A 28 7.92 -30.27 20.26
C LYS A 28 8.53 -30.79 18.97
N TYR A 29 9.55 -30.11 18.46
CA TYR A 29 10.32 -30.61 17.35
C TYR A 29 10.85 -31.99 17.68
N PRO A 30 10.58 -33.03 16.89
CA PRO A 30 11.19 -34.34 17.10
C PRO A 30 12.70 -34.24 16.93
N ASP A 31 13.43 -35.20 17.54
CA ASP A 31 14.91 -35.20 17.53
C ASP A 31 15.50 -35.06 16.13
N LYS A 32 16.42 -34.11 15.96
CA LYS A 32 16.98 -33.68 14.66
C LYS A 32 17.66 -34.81 13.88
N GLU A 33 18.16 -35.87 14.51
CA GLU A 33 18.83 -37.00 13.85
C GLU A 33 17.84 -38.05 13.30
N LEU A 34 16.74 -38.32 13.99
CA LEU A 34 15.67 -39.19 13.50
C LEU A 34 14.97 -38.60 12.27
N LYS A 35 14.85 -37.26 12.19
CA LYS A 35 14.23 -36.54 11.09
C LYS A 35 14.98 -36.68 9.77
N LYS A 36 16.30 -36.53 9.79
CA LYS A 36 17.11 -36.48 8.55
C LYS A 36 17.01 -37.77 7.74
N GLY A 37 16.95 -38.92 8.43
CA GLY A 37 16.75 -40.23 7.78
C GLY A 37 15.37 -40.41 7.21
N PHE A 38 14.34 -39.98 7.95
CA PHE A 38 12.94 -40.07 7.50
C PHE A 38 12.66 -39.17 6.31
N CYS A 39 13.04 -37.89 6.36
CA CYS A 39 12.80 -36.94 5.26
C CYS A 39 13.53 -37.36 3.97
N SER A 40 14.72 -37.94 4.07
CA SER A 40 15.43 -38.50 2.92
C SER A 40 14.69 -39.75 2.34
N ASN A 41 14.13 -40.57 3.21
CA ASN A 41 13.33 -41.73 2.77
C ASN A 41 12.01 -41.28 2.13
N LEU A 42 11.31 -40.32 2.76
CA LEU A 42 10.09 -39.76 2.20
C LEU A 42 10.36 -39.17 0.81
N LEU A 43 11.45 -38.41 0.64
CA LEU A 43 11.83 -37.84 -0.65
C LEU A 43 12.05 -38.92 -1.73
N ASN A 44 12.61 -40.09 -1.38
CA ASN A 44 12.81 -41.19 -2.31
C ASN A 44 11.50 -41.88 -2.69
N GLU A 45 10.52 -41.94 -1.80
CA GLU A 45 9.17 -42.47 -2.07
C GLU A 45 8.29 -41.52 -2.89
N LEU A 46 8.58 -40.21 -2.88
CA LEU A 46 7.90 -39.17 -3.67
C LEU A 46 8.36 -39.17 -5.13
N ASN A 47 8.46 -40.35 -5.74
CA ASN A 47 8.82 -40.49 -7.16
C ASN A 47 7.54 -40.60 -8.00
N PHE A 48 6.87 -39.49 -8.28
CA PHE A 48 5.65 -39.44 -9.06
C PHE A 48 5.97 -39.09 -10.53
N PRO A 49 5.83 -40.03 -11.47
CA PRO A 49 6.28 -39.84 -12.86
C PRO A 49 5.41 -38.87 -13.67
N ASN A 50 4.18 -38.54 -13.21
CA ASN A 50 3.26 -37.69 -13.97
C ASN A 50 2.39 -36.84 -13.08
N PHE A 51 2.10 -35.64 -13.57
CA PHE A 51 1.11 -34.71 -13.02
C PHE A 51 -0.28 -35.37 -13.05
N PRO A 52 -1.12 -35.25 -12.01
CA PRO A 52 -2.46 -35.84 -11.99
C PRO A 52 -3.43 -35.04 -12.87
N TYR A 53 -3.33 -35.21 -14.21
CA TYR A 53 -4.21 -34.53 -15.17
C TYR A 53 -5.68 -35.00 -15.13
N HIS A 54 -6.02 -35.98 -14.30
CA HIS A 54 -7.34 -36.62 -14.24
C HIS A 54 -7.89 -36.68 -12.82
N GLN A 55 -7.83 -35.54 -12.08
CA GLN A 55 -8.60 -35.41 -10.85
C GLN A 55 -10.02 -34.97 -11.21
N GLU A 56 -11.04 -35.58 -10.58
CA GLU A 56 -12.45 -35.20 -10.75
C GLU A 56 -12.70 -33.81 -10.10
N ASP A 57 -11.95 -33.47 -9.02
CA ASP A 57 -12.04 -32.23 -8.31
C ASP A 57 -10.72 -31.44 -8.39
N PRO A 58 -10.74 -30.08 -8.47
CA PRO A 58 -9.54 -29.27 -8.48
C PRO A 58 -8.80 -29.34 -7.13
N PHE A 59 -7.49 -29.09 -7.18
CA PHE A 59 -6.72 -28.85 -5.95
C PHE A 59 -7.20 -27.55 -5.30
N GLU A 60 -7.73 -27.63 -4.09
CA GLU A 60 -8.00 -26.46 -3.28
C GLU A 60 -6.67 -25.94 -2.71
N VAL A 61 -6.28 -24.75 -3.14
CA VAL A 61 -5.06 -24.08 -2.66
C VAL A 61 -5.48 -22.87 -1.83
N PHE A 62 -5.20 -22.94 -0.55
CA PHE A 62 -5.47 -21.85 0.40
C PHE A 62 -4.30 -20.87 0.39
N ILE A 63 -4.63 -19.59 0.33
CA ILE A 63 -3.67 -18.50 0.27
C ILE A 63 -3.81 -17.63 1.53
N GLU A 64 -2.66 -17.29 2.09
CA GLU A 64 -2.50 -16.30 3.15
C GLU A 64 -1.40 -15.32 2.74
N LEU A 65 -1.73 -14.03 2.69
CA LEU A 65 -0.77 -12.97 2.41
C LEU A 65 -0.63 -12.08 3.64
N GLU A 66 0.56 -12.12 4.25
CA GLU A 66 0.97 -11.21 5.32
C GLU A 66 1.75 -10.05 4.72
N VAL A 67 1.21 -8.84 4.81
CA VAL A 67 1.92 -7.62 4.45
C VAL A 67 2.61 -7.09 5.70
N GLU A 68 3.94 -7.23 5.76
CA GLU A 68 4.73 -6.83 6.93
C GLU A 68 5.01 -5.32 6.92
N ASP A 69 5.29 -4.75 5.73
CA ASP A 69 5.57 -3.33 5.57
C ASP A 69 5.28 -2.84 4.14
N VAL A 70 4.99 -1.55 4.00
CA VAL A 70 4.94 -0.85 2.72
C VAL A 70 6.00 0.24 2.74
N ASN A 71 7.16 -0.04 2.13
CA ASN A 71 8.34 0.82 2.20
C ASN A 71 8.13 2.16 1.48
N LYS A 72 7.45 2.13 0.33
CA LYS A 72 7.26 3.30 -0.53
C LYS A 72 6.02 3.17 -1.41
N ILE A 73 5.25 4.25 -1.52
CA ILE A 73 4.23 4.42 -2.54
C ILE A 73 4.73 5.48 -3.52
N ASP A 74 4.97 5.09 -4.77
CA ASP A 74 5.50 5.95 -5.82
C ASP A 74 4.38 6.36 -6.78
N GLY A 75 3.78 7.51 -6.52
CA GLY A 75 2.72 8.06 -7.36
C GLY A 75 3.16 8.29 -8.80
N LYS A 76 4.40 8.71 -9.02
CA LYS A 76 4.94 9.01 -10.36
C LYS A 76 5.05 7.76 -11.25
N ASN A 77 5.48 6.65 -10.68
CA ASN A 77 5.66 5.39 -11.38
C ASN A 77 4.44 4.46 -11.32
N LEU A 78 3.39 4.87 -10.62
CA LEU A 78 2.16 4.10 -10.36
C LEU A 78 2.49 2.72 -9.77
N ASP A 79 3.39 2.71 -8.77
CA ASP A 79 3.80 1.50 -8.07
C ASP A 79 3.97 1.72 -6.58
N PHE A 80 4.04 0.62 -5.86
CA PHE A 80 4.42 0.60 -4.45
C PHE A 80 5.39 -0.55 -4.19
N GLU A 81 6.22 -0.41 -3.18
CA GLU A 81 7.16 -1.43 -2.73
C GLU A 81 6.72 -1.94 -1.36
N SER A 82 6.57 -3.26 -1.25
CA SER A 82 6.14 -3.92 -0.03
C SER A 82 7.03 -5.08 0.32
N PHE A 83 7.23 -5.27 1.63
CA PHE A 83 7.78 -6.46 2.24
C PHE A 83 6.63 -7.31 2.73
N PHE A 84 6.59 -8.57 2.32
CA PHE A 84 5.47 -9.47 2.55
C PHE A 84 5.91 -10.92 2.72
N THR A 85 5.05 -11.70 3.34
CA THR A 85 5.14 -13.16 3.36
C THR A 85 3.87 -13.74 2.73
N LEU A 86 4.06 -14.57 1.72
CA LEU A 86 3.00 -15.34 1.07
C LEU A 86 3.09 -16.79 1.52
N TRP A 87 2.02 -17.27 2.10
CA TRP A 87 1.84 -18.66 2.46
C TRP A 87 0.84 -19.31 1.52
N THR A 88 1.12 -20.54 1.10
CA THR A 88 0.17 -21.35 0.35
C THR A 88 0.07 -22.75 0.94
N PHE A 89 -1.14 -23.27 1.01
CA PHE A 89 -1.43 -24.56 1.64
C PHE A 89 -2.31 -25.40 0.72
N TRP A 90 -1.97 -26.65 0.53
CA TRP A 90 -2.83 -27.61 -0.18
C TRP A 90 -2.57 -29.03 0.31
N ILE A 91 -3.47 -29.96 -0.02
CA ILE A 91 -3.28 -31.39 0.24
C ILE A 91 -2.96 -32.07 -1.08
N ASP A 92 -1.80 -32.76 -1.15
CA ASP A 92 -1.48 -33.64 -2.29
C ASP A 92 -1.95 -35.05 -1.98
N PRO A 93 -2.99 -35.58 -2.67
CA PRO A 93 -3.52 -36.93 -2.42
C PRO A 93 -2.47 -38.02 -2.55
N ARG A 94 -1.49 -37.85 -3.44
CA ARG A 94 -0.39 -38.81 -3.65
C ARG A 94 0.53 -38.87 -2.43
N LEU A 95 0.77 -37.70 -1.79
CA LEU A 95 1.51 -37.64 -0.55
C LEU A 95 0.77 -38.36 0.57
N VAL A 96 -0.56 -38.21 0.64
CA VAL A 96 -1.42 -38.92 1.61
C VAL A 96 -1.25 -40.44 1.47
N GLU A 97 -1.21 -40.97 0.23
CA GLU A 97 -1.00 -42.40 -0.01
C GLU A 97 0.38 -42.88 0.45
N VAL A 98 1.42 -42.11 0.18
CA VAL A 98 2.79 -42.41 0.64
C VAL A 98 2.87 -42.37 2.16
N LEU A 99 2.28 -41.37 2.82
CA LEU A 99 2.28 -41.28 4.27
C LEU A 99 1.52 -42.41 4.94
N LYS A 100 0.41 -42.88 4.36
CA LYS A 100 -0.31 -44.09 4.80
C LYS A 100 0.55 -45.33 4.68
N LYS A 101 1.26 -45.53 3.57
CA LYS A 101 2.19 -46.64 3.35
C LYS A 101 3.33 -46.66 4.37
N LEU A 102 3.80 -45.44 4.80
CA LEU A 102 4.86 -45.27 5.78
C LEU A 102 4.36 -45.26 7.23
N GLU A 103 3.06 -45.47 7.46
CA GLU A 103 2.40 -45.43 8.77
C GLU A 103 2.57 -44.06 9.50
N MET A 104 2.70 -42.97 8.73
CA MET A 104 2.91 -41.61 9.24
C MET A 104 1.72 -40.66 8.99
N TYR A 105 0.65 -41.20 8.39
CA TYR A 105 -0.56 -40.42 8.13
C TYR A 105 -1.41 -40.26 9.40
N GLU A 106 -1.83 -39.02 9.66
CA GLU A 106 -2.75 -38.65 10.74
C GLU A 106 -3.96 -37.92 10.14
N ASP A 107 -5.16 -38.48 10.30
CA ASP A 107 -6.39 -37.80 9.92
C ASP A 107 -6.82 -36.83 11.03
N THR A 108 -6.26 -35.62 11.02
CA THR A 108 -6.46 -34.61 12.05
C THR A 108 -6.39 -33.20 11.50
N ASN A 109 -7.18 -32.29 12.11
CA ASN A 109 -7.13 -30.84 11.84
C ASN A 109 -5.92 -30.15 12.52
N LYS A 110 -5.12 -30.91 13.30
CA LYS A 110 -3.88 -30.42 13.93
C LYS A 110 -2.76 -31.37 13.57
N PRO A 111 -2.33 -31.39 12.30
CA PRO A 111 -1.34 -32.34 11.83
C PRO A 111 0.03 -32.06 12.46
N THR A 112 0.81 -33.11 12.61
CA THR A 112 2.20 -33.03 13.04
C THR A 112 3.07 -32.61 11.86
N TRP A 113 3.94 -31.64 12.04
CA TRP A 113 4.95 -31.27 11.07
C TRP A 113 5.97 -32.42 10.92
N LEU A 114 6.27 -32.84 9.71
CA LEU A 114 7.14 -33.95 9.42
C LEU A 114 8.50 -33.53 8.86
N CYS A 115 8.50 -32.79 7.76
CA CYS A 115 9.70 -32.47 6.99
C CYS A 115 9.66 -31.07 6.44
N ASP A 116 10.85 -30.47 6.27
CA ASP A 116 11.13 -29.25 5.56
C ASP A 116 12.08 -29.51 4.39
N TYR A 117 11.84 -28.86 3.27
CA TYR A 117 12.66 -28.98 2.08
C TYR A 117 12.93 -27.63 1.43
N GLU A 118 14.12 -27.49 0.82
CA GLU A 118 14.37 -26.41 -0.11
C GLU A 118 13.61 -26.65 -1.43
N PRO A 119 13.04 -25.62 -2.07
CA PRO A 119 12.26 -25.75 -3.30
C PRO A 119 12.97 -26.53 -4.42
N GLY A 120 14.26 -26.26 -4.61
CA GLY A 120 15.10 -26.96 -5.61
C GLY A 120 15.22 -28.47 -5.39
N THR A 121 14.97 -28.95 -4.17
CA THR A 121 15.00 -30.37 -3.84
C THR A 121 13.75 -31.12 -4.30
N ILE A 122 12.58 -30.48 -4.20
CA ILE A 122 11.28 -31.09 -4.51
C ILE A 122 10.79 -30.72 -5.91
N TRP A 123 10.95 -29.47 -6.32
CA TRP A 123 10.48 -28.94 -7.59
C TRP A 123 11.55 -28.89 -8.68
N GLY A 124 12.69 -29.52 -8.46
CA GLY A 124 13.73 -29.68 -9.47
C GLY A 124 13.25 -30.49 -10.71
N ALA A 125 14.18 -31.01 -11.48
CA ALA A 125 13.90 -31.71 -12.74
C ALA A 125 12.91 -32.90 -12.59
N GLU A 126 12.75 -33.44 -11.41
CA GLU A 126 11.88 -34.61 -11.13
C GLU A 126 10.47 -34.24 -10.62
N ARG A 127 10.16 -32.96 -10.32
CA ARG A 127 8.86 -32.46 -9.83
C ARG A 127 8.08 -33.45 -8.95
N ARG A 128 8.61 -33.72 -7.76
CA ARG A 128 8.16 -34.81 -6.89
C ARG A 128 6.80 -34.55 -6.22
N LEU A 129 6.45 -33.27 -5.99
CA LEU A 129 5.14 -32.84 -5.51
C LEU A 129 4.46 -31.95 -6.55
N PHE A 130 3.16 -31.81 -6.37
CA PHE A 130 2.39 -30.84 -7.13
C PHE A 130 2.84 -29.42 -6.73
N ASP A 131 3.06 -28.59 -7.73
CA ASP A 131 3.34 -27.16 -7.57
C ASP A 131 2.15 -26.38 -8.16
N PRO A 132 1.34 -25.69 -7.35
CA PRO A 132 0.19 -24.93 -7.84
C PRO A 132 0.58 -23.67 -8.63
N THR A 133 1.87 -23.36 -8.70
CA THR A 133 2.44 -22.23 -9.45
C THR A 133 1.65 -20.94 -9.24
N ILE A 134 1.69 -20.42 -8.00
CA ILE A 134 1.03 -19.17 -7.66
C ILE A 134 1.93 -18.00 -8.03
N GLU A 135 1.41 -17.09 -8.83
CA GLU A 135 2.11 -15.87 -9.25
C GLU A 135 1.42 -14.61 -8.73
N MET A 136 2.22 -13.57 -8.52
CA MET A 136 1.73 -12.21 -8.27
C MET A 136 1.70 -11.45 -9.59
N PHE A 137 0.51 -11.33 -10.19
CA PHE A 137 0.31 -10.80 -11.54
C PHE A 137 0.79 -9.36 -11.72
N ASN A 138 0.56 -8.51 -10.74
CA ASN A 138 0.93 -7.09 -10.81
C ASN A 138 2.34 -6.78 -10.29
N ARG A 139 3.15 -7.80 -10.00
CA ARG A 139 4.56 -7.66 -9.60
C ARG A 139 5.41 -7.16 -10.77
N LYS A 140 6.17 -6.07 -10.58
CA LYS A 140 7.03 -5.48 -11.63
C LYS A 140 8.33 -6.25 -11.88
N SER A 141 8.91 -6.83 -10.84
CA SER A 141 10.13 -7.65 -10.95
C SER A 141 9.73 -9.12 -10.93
N LYS A 142 10.06 -9.85 -11.99
CA LYS A 142 9.91 -11.30 -11.96
C LYS A 142 10.87 -11.88 -10.92
N PRO A 143 10.44 -12.84 -10.08
CA PRO A 143 11.36 -13.60 -9.25
C PRO A 143 12.36 -14.32 -10.16
N ASP A 144 13.54 -14.60 -9.61
CA ASP A 144 14.54 -15.38 -10.36
C ASP A 144 13.97 -16.80 -10.53
N PHE A 145 13.60 -17.17 -11.75
CA PHE A 145 12.87 -18.41 -12.09
C PHE A 145 13.59 -19.72 -11.70
N GLN A 146 14.83 -19.61 -11.20
CA GLN A 146 15.62 -20.79 -10.85
C GLN A 146 15.23 -21.43 -9.51
N THR A 147 14.47 -20.76 -8.66
CA THR A 147 14.18 -21.22 -7.29
C THR A 147 12.69 -21.45 -6.98
N GLY A 148 11.77 -21.21 -7.91
CA GLY A 148 10.34 -21.20 -7.62
C GLY A 148 9.94 -19.96 -6.80
N LEU A 149 8.64 -19.79 -6.50
CA LEU A 149 8.15 -18.68 -5.68
C LEU A 149 8.33 -18.91 -4.17
N ALA A 150 8.68 -20.11 -3.73
CA ALA A 150 8.79 -20.43 -2.32
C ALA A 150 10.25 -20.44 -1.84
N ASP A 151 10.48 -19.90 -0.64
CA ASP A 151 11.75 -20.04 0.08
C ASP A 151 11.83 -21.35 0.83
N TRP A 152 10.66 -21.95 1.13
CA TRP A 152 10.54 -23.07 2.03
C TRP A 152 9.30 -23.93 1.74
N ILE A 153 9.42 -25.24 1.91
CA ILE A 153 8.33 -26.20 1.71
C ILE A 153 8.27 -27.10 2.94
N ASP A 154 7.13 -27.09 3.62
CA ASP A 154 6.86 -27.94 4.78
C ASP A 154 5.81 -29.00 4.45
N ILE A 155 6.01 -30.20 5.00
CA ILE A 155 5.11 -31.34 4.83
C ILE A 155 4.58 -31.77 6.20
N PHE A 156 3.27 -32.00 6.28
CA PHE A 156 2.55 -32.37 7.48
C PHE A 156 1.97 -33.80 7.39
N SER A 157 1.71 -34.39 8.58
CA SER A 157 1.23 -35.77 8.72
C SER A 157 -0.12 -36.06 8.07
N ASN A 158 -0.95 -35.05 7.84
CA ASN A 158 -2.22 -35.18 7.11
C ASN A 158 -2.09 -35.06 5.58
N GLY A 159 -0.87 -34.91 5.05
CA GLY A 159 -0.62 -34.70 3.63
C GLY A 159 -0.70 -33.25 3.17
N THR A 160 -0.85 -32.29 4.11
CA THR A 160 -0.75 -30.87 3.77
C THR A 160 0.69 -30.53 3.37
N VAL A 161 0.79 -29.81 2.27
CA VAL A 161 2.00 -29.12 1.82
C VAL A 161 1.82 -27.65 2.08
N GLU A 162 2.77 -27.04 2.74
CA GLU A 162 2.82 -25.62 3.03
C GLU A 162 4.03 -25.01 2.33
N THR A 163 3.86 -23.88 1.68
CA THR A 163 4.98 -23.11 1.14
C THR A 163 4.99 -21.71 1.69
N ARG A 164 6.18 -21.15 1.80
CA ARG A 164 6.39 -19.78 2.26
C ARG A 164 7.32 -19.04 1.31
N LEU A 165 6.87 -17.90 0.83
CA LEU A 165 7.70 -16.91 0.12
C LEU A 165 7.77 -15.64 0.96
N ARG A 166 8.95 -15.22 1.37
CA ARG A 166 9.18 -13.96 2.06
C ARG A 166 10.07 -13.06 1.22
N ASP A 167 9.54 -11.94 0.74
CA ASP A 167 10.25 -11.13 -0.25
C ASP A 167 9.85 -9.65 -0.18
N THR A 168 10.69 -8.81 -0.78
CA THR A 168 10.42 -7.39 -1.02
C THR A 168 10.27 -7.16 -2.51
N ALA A 169 9.11 -6.70 -2.93
CA ALA A 169 8.84 -6.48 -4.35
C ALA A 169 8.10 -5.18 -4.63
N LYS A 170 8.19 -4.74 -5.89
CA LYS A 170 7.40 -3.63 -6.41
C LYS A 170 6.18 -4.16 -7.15
N PHE A 171 5.04 -3.55 -6.84
CA PHE A 171 3.76 -3.88 -7.43
C PHE A 171 3.21 -2.70 -8.21
N LYS A 172 2.69 -2.96 -9.39
CA LYS A 172 1.98 -1.96 -10.19
C LYS A 172 0.58 -1.77 -9.60
N SER A 173 0.16 -0.52 -9.42
CA SER A 173 -1.22 -0.19 -9.12
C SER A 173 -1.87 0.53 -10.29
N SER A 174 -2.98 -0.01 -10.79
CA SER A 174 -3.78 0.60 -11.85
C SER A 174 -4.91 1.49 -11.30
N SER A 175 -5.15 1.42 -9.99
CA SER A 175 -6.28 2.07 -9.31
C SER A 175 -5.96 3.43 -8.69
N PHE A 176 -4.76 3.97 -8.89
CA PHE A 176 -4.39 5.27 -8.31
C PHE A 176 -5.22 6.41 -8.90
N ASP A 177 -5.88 7.17 -8.01
CA ASP A 177 -6.64 8.38 -8.34
C ASP A 177 -6.09 9.58 -7.59
N PHE A 178 -5.55 10.56 -8.33
CA PHE A 178 -4.95 11.77 -7.79
C PHE A 178 -5.86 13.01 -7.87
N ARG A 179 -7.14 12.89 -8.24
CA ARG A 179 -8.05 14.05 -8.35
C ARG A 179 -8.07 14.88 -7.08
N LYS A 180 -8.04 14.23 -5.92
CA LYS A 180 -8.06 14.86 -4.59
C LYS A 180 -6.68 15.15 -4.02
N PHE A 181 -5.61 14.92 -4.77
CA PHE A 181 -4.24 15.12 -4.27
C PHE A 181 -4.05 16.53 -3.68
N PRO A 182 -3.49 16.70 -2.47
CA PRO A 182 -2.87 15.72 -1.58
C PRO A 182 -3.82 15.15 -0.48
N PHE A 183 -5.12 15.20 -0.65
CA PHE A 183 -6.13 14.69 0.30
C PHE A 183 -6.71 13.35 -0.15
N ASP A 184 -5.99 12.67 -1.02
CA ASP A 184 -6.36 11.42 -1.69
C ASP A 184 -6.27 10.20 -0.77
N SER A 185 -7.08 9.20 -1.08
CA SER A 185 -6.92 7.81 -0.64
C SER A 185 -6.54 6.97 -1.85
N GLN A 186 -5.72 5.96 -1.63
CA GLN A 186 -5.26 5.05 -2.69
C GLN A 186 -5.52 3.61 -2.28
N THR A 187 -5.66 2.73 -3.26
CA THR A 187 -5.77 1.29 -3.05
C THR A 187 -4.51 0.61 -3.56
N LEU A 188 -3.85 -0.16 -2.68
CA LEU A 188 -2.68 -0.96 -3.00
C LEU A 188 -3.15 -2.39 -3.17
N SER A 189 -3.10 -2.91 -4.38
CA SER A 189 -3.61 -4.25 -4.70
C SER A 189 -2.46 -5.24 -4.86
N PHE A 190 -2.62 -6.43 -4.27
CA PHE A 190 -1.81 -7.60 -4.54
C PHE A 190 -2.70 -8.59 -5.30
N GLU A 191 -2.35 -8.88 -6.54
CA GLU A 191 -3.14 -9.74 -7.43
C GLU A 191 -2.41 -11.08 -7.59
N LEU A 192 -3.01 -12.14 -7.02
CA LEU A 192 -2.46 -13.49 -7.05
C LEU A 192 -3.32 -14.35 -7.97
N TRP A 193 -2.68 -15.22 -8.71
CA TRP A 193 -3.34 -16.18 -9.58
C TRP A 193 -2.51 -17.48 -9.69
N SER A 194 -3.13 -18.56 -10.20
CA SER A 194 -2.42 -19.77 -10.58
C SER A 194 -2.27 -19.84 -12.10
N GLU A 195 -1.17 -20.37 -12.59
CA GLU A 195 -1.00 -20.68 -14.01
C GLU A 195 -1.95 -21.80 -14.50
N TYR A 196 -2.60 -22.50 -13.56
CA TYR A 196 -3.54 -23.57 -13.90
C TYR A 196 -4.98 -23.05 -13.93
N PRO A 197 -5.82 -23.56 -14.87
CA PRO A 197 -7.25 -23.29 -14.86
C PRO A 197 -7.91 -23.69 -13.53
N SER A 198 -9.03 -23.05 -13.18
CA SER A 198 -9.78 -23.33 -11.94
C SER A 198 -10.34 -24.75 -11.86
N THR A 199 -10.38 -25.46 -12.98
CA THR A 199 -10.68 -26.91 -13.05
C THR A 199 -9.54 -27.78 -12.52
N ILE A 200 -8.33 -27.23 -12.38
CA ILE A 200 -7.14 -27.93 -11.85
C ILE A 200 -6.75 -27.37 -10.50
N VAL A 201 -6.73 -26.03 -10.35
CA VAL A 201 -6.37 -25.32 -9.11
C VAL A 201 -7.47 -24.31 -8.77
N SER A 202 -8.11 -24.49 -7.63
CA SER A 202 -9.05 -23.50 -7.05
C SER A 202 -8.36 -22.73 -5.94
N LEU A 203 -8.22 -21.42 -6.12
CA LEU A 203 -7.65 -20.54 -5.09
C LEU A 203 -8.73 -20.17 -4.08
N GLU A 204 -8.46 -20.43 -2.81
CA GLU A 204 -9.36 -20.11 -1.71
C GLU A 204 -8.63 -19.27 -0.65
N SER A 205 -9.39 -18.44 0.04
CA SER A 205 -8.83 -17.74 1.19
C SER A 205 -8.78 -18.70 2.39
N TYR A 206 -7.71 -18.67 3.15
CA TYR A 206 -7.60 -19.45 4.38
C TYR A 206 -8.40 -18.74 5.50
N ASP A 207 -9.67 -19.14 5.68
CA ASP A 207 -10.62 -18.44 6.57
C ASP A 207 -10.13 -18.33 8.04
N LEU A 208 -9.38 -19.29 8.52
CA LEU A 208 -8.87 -19.27 9.88
C LEU A 208 -7.75 -18.22 10.04
N ALA A 209 -6.89 -18.10 9.06
CA ALA A 209 -5.84 -17.09 8.99
C ALA A 209 -6.44 -15.70 8.79
N MET A 210 -7.45 -15.56 7.92
CA MET A 210 -8.16 -14.31 7.67
C MET A 210 -8.85 -13.76 8.92
N ASN A 211 -9.44 -14.61 9.76
CA ASN A 211 -10.04 -14.17 11.03
C ASN A 211 -8.96 -13.76 12.06
N VAL A 212 -7.85 -14.46 12.12
CA VAL A 212 -6.71 -14.11 12.96
C VAL A 212 -6.05 -12.83 12.47
N TYR A 213 -5.97 -12.62 11.13
CA TYR A 213 -5.41 -11.40 10.56
C TYR A 213 -6.36 -10.21 10.61
N LYS A 214 -7.68 -10.38 10.49
CA LYS A 214 -8.63 -9.29 10.75
C LYS A 214 -8.52 -8.78 12.18
N GLU A 215 -8.30 -9.65 13.16
CA GLU A 215 -8.04 -9.25 14.54
C GLU A 215 -6.61 -8.72 14.72
N ASN A 216 -5.62 -9.22 13.99
CA ASN A 216 -4.22 -8.83 14.14
C ASN A 216 -3.77 -7.70 13.19
N LEU A 217 -4.38 -7.50 12.03
CA LEU A 217 -4.17 -6.28 11.21
C LEU A 217 -4.71 -5.02 11.90
N TYR A 218 -5.68 -5.19 12.82
CA TYR A 218 -6.16 -4.16 13.73
C TYR A 218 -5.64 -4.34 15.17
N GLY A 219 -4.94 -5.40 15.47
CA GLY A 219 -4.50 -5.76 16.80
C GLY A 219 -3.27 -6.65 16.78
N PHE A 220 -2.17 -6.16 16.22
CA PHE A 220 -0.90 -6.55 16.80
C PHE A 220 -0.97 -6.07 18.25
N GLU A 221 -1.10 -6.99 19.21
CA GLU A 221 -0.75 -6.76 20.62
C GLU A 221 0.77 -6.57 20.79
N GLY A 222 1.37 -5.90 19.90
CA GLY A 222 2.67 -5.31 19.90
C GLY A 222 2.54 -4.09 19.03
N ASP A 223 2.19 -3.04 19.61
CA ASP A 223 2.20 -1.60 19.34
C ASP A 223 2.66 -1.04 17.98
N GLU A 224 2.93 -1.83 16.94
CA GLU A 224 3.38 -1.34 15.64
C GLU A 224 2.61 -2.05 14.52
N GLY A 225 1.42 -1.52 14.20
CA GLY A 225 0.71 -1.87 12.96
C GLY A 225 1.55 -1.56 11.71
N ILE A 226 1.17 -2.08 10.54
CA ILE A 226 1.86 -1.82 9.27
C ILE A 226 2.18 -0.33 9.15
N VAL A 227 3.47 0.00 9.15
CA VAL A 227 3.95 1.38 9.01
C VAL A 227 4.06 1.72 7.53
N ILE A 228 3.23 2.65 7.08
CA ILE A 228 3.27 3.14 5.70
C ILE A 228 3.72 4.60 5.73
N PRO A 229 4.99 4.92 5.39
CA PRO A 229 5.49 6.27 5.50
C PRO A 229 4.65 7.28 4.71
N GLY A 230 4.09 8.26 5.43
CA GLY A 230 3.24 9.31 4.83
C GLY A 230 1.79 8.93 4.58
N TRP A 231 1.34 7.75 5.03
CA TRP A 231 -0.01 7.25 4.84
C TRP A 231 -0.57 6.60 6.11
N ASN A 232 -1.90 6.53 6.20
CA ASN A 232 -2.63 5.83 7.24
C ASN A 232 -3.43 4.70 6.59
N LEU A 233 -3.26 3.47 7.06
CA LEU A 233 -4.08 2.33 6.67
C LEU A 233 -5.52 2.55 7.16
N LYS A 234 -6.51 2.34 6.28
CA LYS A 234 -7.94 2.51 6.54
C LYS A 234 -8.69 1.19 6.59
N GLY A 235 -8.32 0.26 5.74
CA GLY A 235 -8.97 -1.03 5.64
C GLY A 235 -8.16 -2.01 4.80
N VAL A 236 -8.53 -3.28 4.94
CA VAL A 236 -8.00 -4.36 4.13
C VAL A 236 -9.20 -5.12 3.59
N HIS A 237 -9.21 -5.35 2.29
CA HIS A 237 -10.26 -6.08 1.58
C HIS A 237 -9.65 -7.28 0.87
N TYR A 238 -10.42 -8.36 0.82
CA TYR A 238 -10.04 -9.59 0.17
C TYR A 238 -11.16 -10.01 -0.76
N GLU A 239 -10.81 -10.38 -1.98
CA GLU A 239 -11.78 -10.81 -2.97
C GLU A 239 -11.20 -11.96 -3.81
N THR A 240 -12.02 -12.97 -4.10
CA THR A 240 -11.73 -13.95 -5.13
C THR A 240 -12.54 -13.61 -6.36
N TYR A 241 -11.94 -13.72 -7.54
CA TYR A 241 -12.61 -13.47 -8.81
C TYR A 241 -12.33 -14.59 -9.80
N GLU A 242 -13.28 -14.79 -10.69
CA GLU A 242 -13.15 -15.73 -11.80
C GLU A 242 -13.10 -14.97 -13.13
N TYR A 243 -12.26 -15.42 -14.03
CA TYR A 243 -12.17 -14.88 -15.37
C TYR A 243 -11.91 -16.01 -16.37
N VAL A 244 -12.25 -15.75 -17.63
CA VAL A 244 -12.02 -16.73 -18.71
C VAL A 244 -10.97 -16.14 -19.64
N GLU A 245 -9.87 -16.84 -19.82
CA GLU A 245 -8.82 -16.44 -20.76
C GLU A 245 -9.19 -16.70 -22.22
N GLN A 246 -8.29 -16.28 -23.13
CA GLN A 246 -8.47 -16.47 -24.57
C GLN A 246 -8.47 -17.94 -24.99
N ASP A 247 -7.91 -18.81 -24.19
CA ASP A 247 -7.91 -20.28 -24.36
C ASP A 247 -9.28 -20.92 -24.06
N GLY A 248 -10.21 -20.14 -23.48
CA GLY A 248 -11.57 -20.56 -23.11
C GLY A 248 -11.67 -21.29 -21.79
N PHE A 249 -10.59 -21.40 -21.02
CA PHE A 249 -10.61 -21.99 -19.68
C PHE A 249 -10.89 -20.94 -18.60
N PRO A 250 -11.64 -21.30 -17.53
CA PRO A 250 -11.82 -20.44 -16.37
C PRO A 250 -10.59 -20.47 -15.46
N TYR A 251 -10.22 -19.31 -14.94
CA TYR A 251 -9.15 -19.13 -13.96
C TYR A 251 -9.71 -18.43 -12.74
N LYS A 252 -9.17 -18.73 -11.57
CA LYS A 252 -9.54 -18.07 -10.32
C LYS A 252 -8.37 -17.27 -9.80
N GLY A 253 -8.61 -16.00 -9.55
CA GLY A 253 -7.65 -15.09 -8.93
C GLY A 253 -8.06 -14.70 -7.52
N PHE A 254 -7.10 -14.19 -6.76
CA PHE A 254 -7.25 -13.69 -5.41
C PHE A 254 -6.62 -12.30 -5.31
N ILE A 255 -7.38 -11.33 -4.80
CA ILE A 255 -6.92 -9.96 -4.64
C ILE A 255 -6.93 -9.60 -3.15
N VAL A 256 -5.84 -9.00 -2.71
CA VAL A 256 -5.73 -8.32 -1.40
C VAL A 256 -5.55 -6.84 -1.65
N GLU A 257 -6.43 -6.02 -1.10
CA GLU A 257 -6.43 -4.57 -1.25
C GLU A 257 -6.24 -3.87 0.09
N LEU A 258 -5.23 -3.02 0.16
CA LEU A 258 -4.99 -2.12 1.29
C LEU A 258 -5.50 -0.73 0.93
N GLU A 259 -6.55 -0.26 1.59
CA GLU A 259 -7.00 1.12 1.47
C GLU A 259 -6.14 2.01 2.37
N VAL A 260 -5.44 2.99 1.76
CA VAL A 260 -4.53 3.90 2.46
C VAL A 260 -4.91 5.35 2.20
N LYS A 261 -4.87 6.19 3.24
CA LYS A 261 -5.14 7.62 3.17
C LYS A 261 -3.87 8.42 3.41
N ARG A 262 -3.57 9.36 2.50
CA ARG A 262 -2.38 10.23 2.58
C ARG A 262 -2.42 11.16 3.79
N ILE A 263 -1.27 11.30 4.47
CA ILE A 263 -1.06 12.29 5.52
C ILE A 263 -0.67 13.62 4.86
N SER A 264 -1.64 14.51 4.71
CA SER A 264 -1.50 15.74 3.93
C SER A 264 -0.70 16.86 4.64
N ASN A 265 -0.33 16.68 5.91
CA ASN A 265 0.33 17.73 6.71
C ASN A 265 1.62 18.28 6.07
N TYR A 266 2.41 17.39 5.45
CA TYR A 266 3.62 17.79 4.72
C TYR A 266 3.29 18.85 3.65
N TYR A 267 2.29 18.61 2.83
CA TYR A 267 1.87 19.50 1.74
C TYR A 267 1.28 20.79 2.26
N LEU A 268 0.50 20.74 3.36
CA LEU A 268 -0.06 21.93 3.99
C LEU A 268 1.02 22.92 4.44
N TYR A 269 2.07 22.42 5.10
CA TYR A 269 3.12 23.31 5.62
C TYR A 269 4.18 23.66 4.58
N LYS A 270 4.53 22.77 3.68
CA LYS A 270 5.63 22.99 2.72
C LYS A 270 5.19 23.54 1.37
N ILE A 271 3.92 23.40 0.99
CA ILE A 271 3.41 23.86 -0.30
C ILE A 271 2.34 24.93 -0.13
N PHE A 272 1.24 24.61 0.56
CA PHE A 272 0.14 25.58 0.69
C PHE A 272 0.54 26.85 1.45
N LEU A 273 1.21 26.72 2.59
CA LEU A 273 1.60 27.87 3.40
C LEU A 273 2.52 28.84 2.65
N PRO A 274 3.63 28.43 1.99
CA PRO A 274 4.46 29.33 1.21
C PRO A 274 3.71 29.98 0.04
N ILE A 275 2.86 29.26 -0.67
CA ILE A 275 2.05 29.82 -1.76
C ILE A 275 1.11 30.89 -1.21
N LEU A 276 0.43 30.65 -0.09
CA LEU A 276 -0.41 31.65 0.56
C LEU A 276 0.38 32.90 0.98
N LEU A 277 1.61 32.74 1.49
CA LEU A 277 2.48 33.89 1.81
C LEU A 277 2.85 34.68 0.54
N ILE A 278 3.18 34.02 -0.56
CA ILE A 278 3.43 34.67 -1.86
C ILE A 278 2.20 35.46 -2.31
N LEU A 279 1.01 34.92 -2.16
CA LEU A 279 -0.25 35.59 -2.51
C LEU A 279 -0.53 36.80 -1.64
N ILE A 280 -0.26 36.71 -0.33
CA ILE A 280 -0.37 37.85 0.59
C ILE A 280 0.61 39.00 0.22
N ILE A 281 1.86 38.63 -0.12
CA ILE A 281 2.86 39.61 -0.59
C ILE A 281 2.39 40.22 -1.92
N THR A 282 1.96 39.41 -2.88
CA THR A 282 1.40 39.89 -4.15
C THR A 282 0.26 40.87 -3.91
N TRP A 283 -0.60 40.56 -2.97
CA TRP A 283 -1.71 41.40 -2.64
C TRP A 283 -1.30 42.72 -1.99
N SER A 284 -0.25 42.75 -1.21
CA SER A 284 0.23 43.98 -0.55
C SER A 284 0.57 45.11 -1.54
N VAL A 285 0.73 44.80 -2.87
CA VAL A 285 1.00 45.79 -3.91
C VAL A 285 -0.10 46.85 -4.05
N PHE A 286 -1.34 46.56 -3.66
CA PHE A 286 -2.44 47.51 -3.70
C PHE A 286 -2.38 48.58 -2.62
N TRP A 287 -1.50 48.46 -1.62
CA TRP A 287 -1.18 49.53 -0.66
C TRP A 287 -0.08 50.44 -1.15
N ILE A 288 0.70 50.03 -2.17
CA ILE A 288 1.74 50.87 -2.78
C ILE A 288 1.06 51.92 -3.68
N HIS A 289 1.58 53.18 -3.66
CA HIS A 289 1.00 54.23 -4.43
C HIS A 289 1.05 53.93 -5.97
N PRO A 290 0.00 54.25 -6.75
CA PRO A 290 -0.07 53.93 -8.18
C PRO A 290 1.08 54.48 -9.03
N SER A 291 1.71 55.60 -8.62
CA SER A 291 2.88 56.15 -9.33
C SER A 291 4.11 55.23 -9.31
N GLN A 292 4.21 54.33 -8.35
CA GLN A 292 5.35 53.40 -8.21
C GLN A 292 5.12 52.08 -8.95
N ILE A 293 4.82 52.20 -10.25
CA ILE A 293 4.47 51.03 -11.09
C ILE A 293 5.60 50.00 -11.15
N GLU A 294 6.86 50.41 -11.21
CA GLU A 294 8.02 49.51 -11.28
C GLU A 294 8.08 48.61 -10.03
N ALA A 295 7.91 49.17 -8.83
CA ALA A 295 7.90 48.39 -7.61
C ALA A 295 6.74 47.37 -7.59
N LYS A 296 5.54 47.83 -7.97
CA LYS A 296 4.34 46.97 -8.01
C LYS A 296 4.51 45.77 -8.99
N VAL A 297 4.97 46.06 -10.22
CA VAL A 297 5.17 45.03 -11.25
C VAL A 297 6.30 44.07 -10.89
N ASN A 298 7.41 44.59 -10.33
CA ASN A 298 8.50 43.74 -9.88
C ASN A 298 8.06 42.70 -8.83
N ILE A 299 7.28 43.15 -7.82
CA ILE A 299 6.76 42.23 -6.78
C ILE A 299 5.88 41.16 -7.39
N THR A 300 4.96 41.51 -8.30
CA THR A 300 4.02 40.54 -8.90
C THR A 300 4.72 39.59 -9.87
N ILE A 301 5.74 40.04 -10.62
CA ILE A 301 6.54 39.16 -11.49
C ILE A 301 7.36 38.16 -10.67
N VAL A 302 8.04 38.62 -9.60
CA VAL A 302 8.79 37.73 -8.72
C VAL A 302 7.86 36.69 -8.07
N ALA A 303 6.68 37.11 -7.64
CA ALA A 303 5.66 36.20 -7.09
C ALA A 303 5.22 35.14 -8.14
N LEU A 304 4.98 35.56 -9.37
CA LEU A 304 4.62 34.63 -10.46
C LEU A 304 5.73 33.62 -10.74
N LEU A 305 6.99 34.06 -10.78
CA LEU A 305 8.14 33.16 -10.96
C LEU A 305 8.28 32.16 -9.80
N SER A 306 8.02 32.62 -8.57
CA SER A 306 8.02 31.75 -7.39
C SER A 306 6.93 30.67 -7.46
N LEU A 307 5.72 31.01 -7.93
CA LEU A 307 4.63 30.05 -8.13
C LEU A 307 4.99 29.03 -9.21
N ILE A 308 5.66 29.44 -10.30
CA ILE A 308 6.14 28.52 -11.35
C ILE A 308 7.16 27.53 -10.74
N ALA A 309 8.06 27.99 -9.87
CA ALA A 309 9.00 27.08 -9.21
C ALA A 309 8.29 26.05 -8.32
N TYR A 310 7.22 26.43 -7.61
CA TYR A 310 6.42 25.48 -6.83
C TYR A 310 5.68 24.48 -7.71
N ASN A 311 5.20 24.88 -8.86
CA ASN A 311 4.57 23.94 -9.83
C ASN A 311 5.56 22.87 -10.28
N LEU A 312 6.80 23.25 -10.59
CA LEU A 312 7.83 22.28 -11.01
C LEU A 312 8.16 21.24 -9.91
N ILE A 313 8.11 21.65 -8.63
CA ILE A 313 8.30 20.71 -7.51
C ILE A 313 7.13 19.71 -7.46
N MET A 314 5.91 20.17 -7.71
CA MET A 314 4.74 19.29 -7.67
C MET A 314 4.68 18.30 -8.84
N ASP A 315 5.19 18.68 -10.02
CA ASP A 315 5.27 17.80 -11.20
C ASP A 315 6.21 16.58 -10.98
N GLU A 316 7.03 16.60 -9.92
CA GLU A 316 7.88 15.46 -9.56
C GLU A 316 7.19 14.43 -8.65
N GLU A 317 6.11 14.82 -7.97
CA GLU A 317 5.40 13.98 -6.98
C GLU A 317 4.34 13.06 -7.60
N ILE A 318 3.76 13.45 -8.75
CA ILE A 318 2.68 12.72 -9.41
C ILE A 318 3.00 12.49 -10.90
N PRO A 319 2.41 11.45 -11.55
CA PRO A 319 2.60 11.23 -12.99
C PRO A 319 1.94 12.33 -13.81
N LYS A 320 2.23 12.35 -15.11
CA LYS A 320 1.50 13.20 -16.05
C LYS A 320 0.11 12.60 -16.25
N LEU A 321 -0.90 13.33 -15.78
CA LEU A 321 -2.30 12.94 -15.81
C LEU A 321 -3.04 13.66 -16.94
N ASP A 322 -4.11 13.05 -17.43
CA ASP A 322 -5.04 13.62 -18.41
C ASP A 322 -6.17 14.44 -17.77
N TYR A 323 -6.16 14.56 -16.44
CA TYR A 323 -7.11 15.33 -15.64
C TYR A 323 -6.39 16.25 -14.64
N LEU A 324 -7.09 17.29 -14.19
CA LEU A 324 -6.58 18.22 -13.18
C LEU A 324 -6.77 17.65 -11.76
N THR A 325 -5.73 17.79 -10.95
CA THR A 325 -5.81 17.51 -9.51
C THR A 325 -6.28 18.75 -8.74
N PHE A 326 -6.68 18.57 -7.49
CA PHE A 326 -6.99 19.71 -6.62
C PHE A 326 -5.77 20.65 -6.47
N MET A 327 -4.55 20.10 -6.40
CA MET A 327 -3.33 20.89 -6.30
C MET A 327 -3.09 21.73 -7.56
N ASP A 328 -3.30 21.16 -8.75
CA ASP A 328 -3.17 21.90 -10.01
C ASP A 328 -4.17 23.04 -10.09
N ALA A 329 -5.42 22.79 -9.68
CA ALA A 329 -6.47 23.81 -9.66
C ALA A 329 -6.11 24.95 -8.65
N PHE A 330 -5.54 24.62 -7.50
CA PHE A 330 -5.06 25.60 -6.53
C PHE A 330 -3.91 26.44 -7.08
N ILE A 331 -2.92 25.84 -7.73
CA ILE A 331 -1.79 26.54 -8.34
C ILE A 331 -2.27 27.43 -9.51
N LEU A 332 -3.14 26.91 -10.37
CA LEU A 332 -3.72 27.66 -11.50
C LEU A 332 -4.51 28.87 -10.99
N LEU A 333 -5.34 28.72 -9.98
CA LEU A 333 -6.04 29.83 -9.34
C LEU A 333 -5.06 30.88 -8.82
N SER A 334 -3.95 30.46 -8.21
CA SER A 334 -2.90 31.35 -7.71
C SER A 334 -2.19 32.12 -8.83
N TYR A 335 -1.96 31.47 -9.98
CA TYR A 335 -1.46 32.16 -11.21
C TYR A 335 -2.45 33.21 -11.71
N LEU A 336 -3.72 32.87 -11.82
CA LEU A 336 -4.76 33.80 -12.29
C LEU A 336 -4.88 35.00 -11.34
N PHE A 337 -4.79 34.77 -10.03
CA PHE A 337 -4.81 35.83 -9.03
C PHE A 337 -3.59 36.76 -9.15
N THR A 338 -2.38 36.20 -9.24
CA THR A 338 -1.13 36.98 -9.35
C THR A 338 -1.03 37.71 -10.68
N GLY A 339 -1.38 37.07 -11.80
CA GLY A 339 -1.45 37.67 -13.11
C GLY A 339 -2.50 38.79 -13.17
N GLY A 340 -3.68 38.55 -12.60
CA GLY A 340 -4.74 39.56 -12.47
C GLY A 340 -4.31 40.77 -11.64
N ALA A 341 -3.57 40.52 -10.53
CA ALA A 341 -2.98 41.62 -9.74
C ALA A 341 -2.01 42.48 -10.55
N THR A 342 -1.17 41.86 -11.40
CA THR A 342 -0.27 42.56 -12.31
C THR A 342 -1.03 43.45 -13.29
N ILE A 343 -2.06 42.91 -13.93
CA ILE A 343 -2.91 43.64 -14.88
C ILE A 343 -3.60 44.86 -14.18
N LEU A 344 -4.15 44.60 -12.98
CA LEU A 344 -4.79 45.65 -12.18
C LEU A 344 -3.80 46.76 -11.75
N CYS A 345 -2.55 46.42 -11.43
CA CYS A 345 -1.51 47.39 -11.15
C CYS A 345 -1.23 48.31 -12.36
N VAL A 346 -1.09 47.75 -13.55
CA VAL A 346 -0.89 48.52 -14.80
C VAL A 346 -2.09 49.39 -15.10
N TYR A 347 -3.30 48.83 -14.94
CA TYR A 347 -4.54 49.58 -15.15
C TYR A 347 -4.72 50.71 -14.13
N SER A 348 -4.39 50.50 -12.87
CA SER A 348 -4.42 51.50 -11.82
C SER A 348 -3.45 52.66 -12.14
N TYR A 349 -2.21 52.36 -12.60
CA TYR A 349 -1.24 53.35 -13.03
C TYR A 349 -1.77 54.20 -14.19
N TYR A 350 -2.33 53.55 -15.25
CA TYR A 350 -2.92 54.22 -16.40
C TYR A 350 -4.04 55.20 -15.98
N ARG A 351 -4.95 54.72 -15.13
CA ARG A 351 -6.03 55.56 -14.58
C ARG A 351 -5.51 56.74 -13.76
N TYR A 352 -4.52 56.51 -12.89
CA TYR A 352 -3.88 57.55 -12.11
C TYR A 352 -3.23 58.62 -12.98
N LYS A 353 -2.51 58.20 -14.03
CA LYS A 353 -1.87 59.13 -14.98
C LYS A 353 -2.89 59.96 -15.75
N LYS A 354 -4.04 59.41 -16.07
CA LYS A 354 -5.09 60.08 -16.90
C LYS A 354 -6.00 60.98 -16.08
N TYR A 355 -6.36 60.55 -14.86
CA TYR A 355 -7.41 61.20 -14.07
C TYR A 355 -6.94 61.73 -12.72
N GLY A 356 -5.68 61.57 -12.34
CA GLY A 356 -5.16 61.97 -11.02
C GLY A 356 -5.70 61.14 -9.86
N ARG A 357 -5.99 61.78 -8.72
CA ARG A 357 -6.44 61.15 -7.47
C ARG A 357 -7.65 60.17 -7.65
N PRO A 358 -8.66 60.40 -8.47
CA PRO A 358 -9.74 59.43 -8.65
C PRO A 358 -9.27 58.08 -9.21
N GLY A 359 -8.05 58.00 -9.77
CA GLY A 359 -7.45 56.73 -10.24
C GLY A 359 -7.19 55.71 -9.11
N ASN A 360 -7.06 56.16 -7.87
CA ASN A 360 -6.79 55.27 -6.71
C ASN A 360 -7.95 54.35 -6.32
N LEU A 361 -9.14 54.56 -6.86
CA LEU A 361 -10.31 53.72 -6.57
C LEU A 361 -10.08 52.24 -6.95
N VAL A 362 -9.30 52.00 -8.01
CA VAL A 362 -8.98 50.60 -8.44
C VAL A 362 -8.21 49.90 -7.35
N ASP A 363 -7.11 50.48 -6.85
CA ASP A 363 -6.32 49.88 -5.78
C ASP A 363 -7.15 49.75 -4.49
N TYR A 364 -7.99 50.73 -4.16
CA TYR A 364 -8.84 50.69 -2.97
C TYR A 364 -9.81 49.51 -2.99
N TYR A 365 -10.54 49.30 -4.07
CA TYR A 365 -11.46 48.18 -4.18
C TYR A 365 -10.72 46.83 -4.29
N SER A 366 -9.60 46.77 -5.02
CA SER A 366 -8.80 45.55 -5.13
C SER A 366 -8.27 45.03 -3.80
N ARG A 367 -8.03 45.93 -2.80
CA ARG A 367 -7.60 45.55 -1.45
C ARG A 367 -8.56 44.58 -0.76
N PHE A 368 -9.85 44.69 -1.00
CA PHE A 368 -10.87 43.87 -0.34
C PHE A 368 -11.51 42.86 -1.29
N LEU A 369 -11.78 43.30 -2.52
CA LEU A 369 -12.48 42.44 -3.48
C LEU A 369 -11.63 41.24 -3.94
N GLY A 370 -10.32 41.46 -4.13
CA GLY A 370 -9.42 40.41 -4.60
C GLY A 370 -9.40 39.17 -3.68
N PRO A 371 -9.12 39.30 -2.32
CA PRO A 371 -9.15 38.17 -1.40
C PRO A 371 -10.49 37.49 -1.29
N ILE A 372 -11.54 38.31 -1.27
CA ILE A 372 -12.89 37.74 -1.19
C ILE A 372 -13.14 36.86 -2.41
N LEU A 373 -12.80 37.34 -3.61
CA LEU A 373 -12.94 36.54 -4.83
C LEU A 373 -12.05 35.33 -4.82
N TYR A 374 -10.79 35.45 -4.35
CA TYR A 374 -9.89 34.30 -4.22
C TYR A 374 -10.44 33.26 -3.24
N ALA A 375 -10.87 33.69 -2.05
CA ALA A 375 -11.43 32.82 -1.05
C ALA A 375 -12.71 32.11 -1.53
N LEU A 376 -13.60 32.82 -2.24
CA LEU A 376 -14.80 32.24 -2.82
C LEU A 376 -14.47 31.21 -3.91
N SER A 377 -13.51 31.51 -4.80
CA SER A 377 -13.06 30.57 -5.83
C SER A 377 -12.40 29.36 -5.24
N LEU A 378 -11.55 29.52 -4.21
CA LEU A 378 -10.91 28.43 -3.50
C LEU A 378 -11.95 27.54 -2.78
N SER A 379 -12.94 28.16 -2.12
CA SER A 379 -14.04 27.40 -1.48
C SER A 379 -14.85 26.61 -2.48
N SER A 380 -15.08 27.14 -3.70
CA SER A 380 -15.74 26.42 -4.78
C SER A 380 -14.91 25.21 -5.24
N PHE A 381 -13.59 25.35 -5.37
CA PHE A 381 -12.73 24.22 -5.71
C PHE A 381 -12.69 23.16 -4.62
N ILE A 382 -12.62 23.56 -3.36
CA ILE A 382 -12.72 22.63 -2.22
C ILE A 382 -14.03 21.83 -2.32
N TYR A 383 -15.15 22.49 -2.60
CA TYR A 383 -16.45 21.80 -2.72
C TYR A 383 -16.53 20.85 -3.93
N ILE A 384 -15.84 21.16 -5.04
CA ILE A 384 -15.87 20.32 -6.24
C ILE A 384 -14.96 19.10 -6.12
N PHE A 385 -13.79 19.24 -5.49
CA PHE A 385 -12.76 18.20 -5.46
C PHE A 385 -12.79 17.34 -4.19
N LEU A 386 -13.14 17.91 -3.04
CA LEU A 386 -13.10 17.22 -1.74
C LEU A 386 -14.49 16.87 -1.23
#